data_eef8d7785d3b6fee1e4d245e1f07fb89
#
_entry.id   eef8d7785d3b6fee1e4d245e1f07fb89
#
_cell.length_a   1.000
_cell.length_b   1.000
_cell.length_c   1.000
_cell.angle_alpha   90.00
_cell.angle_beta   90.00
_cell.angle_gamma   90.00
#
_symmetry.space_group_name_H-M   'P 1'
#
loop_
_entity.id
_entity.type
_entity.pdbx_description
1 polymer ?
#
loop_
_entity_poly.entity_id
_entity_poly.type
_entity_poly.pdbx_seq_one_letter_code
_entity_poly.pdbx_strand_id
1 'polypeptide(L)'
;MHREVCENFTLHQEGVVTTASAINGLLLALTMAVAQGKECKGVNFPDQVEVGGSDLTLNGLGLQKATFLRVDVYVAALYVTVTSHDPNSLINSDGPQELIVHFLRNVGVEDVRKQWSRDFAHVAPDRPVSLMQRVATLNAWLSDVKRDERLTFIRQPGEGVQVIVNGVVKGTIPGDDFSRDFMSIWLGAAPPSPELRRGLLGGKCD
;
A
#
# COMPACT_ATOMS: atom_id res chain seq x y z
N MET A 1 86.07 52.47 7.28
CA MET A 1 86.93 52.05 8.40
C MET A 1 86.40 50.80 8.97
N HIS A 2 87.20 49.68 8.88
CA HIS A 2 87.00 48.34 9.46
C HIS A 2 85.86 47.48 8.94
N ARG A 3 86.24 46.50 8.13
CA ARG A 3 86.82 45.10 8.33
C ARG A 3 85.68 44.09 8.66
N GLU A 4 85.42 43.32 7.67
CA GLU A 4 85.67 41.85 7.53
C GLU A 4 85.47 41.04 8.83
N VAL A 5 84.64 40.01 8.73
CA VAL A 5 85.02 38.62 8.96
C VAL A 5 84.01 37.67 8.31
N CYS A 6 84.48 36.84 7.43
CA CYS A 6 83.86 35.63 6.90
C CYS A 6 83.84 34.56 7.99
N GLU A 7 82.70 33.88 8.20
CA GLU A 7 82.75 32.53 8.73
C GLU A 7 81.71 31.62 8.00
N ASN A 8 82.28 30.59 7.45
CA ASN A 8 81.56 29.46 6.85
C ASN A 8 80.71 28.76 7.86
N PHE A 9 79.45 28.59 7.53
CA PHE A 9 78.58 27.66 8.27
C PHE A 9 78.04 26.60 7.31
N THR A 10 78.45 25.38 7.53
CA THR A 10 78.12 24.16 6.81
C THR A 10 76.66 23.85 7.02
N LEU A 11 75.87 23.78 5.93
CA LEU A 11 74.47 23.34 5.97
C LEU A 11 74.41 21.82 6.12
N HIS A 12 74.00 21.37 7.28
CA HIS A 12 73.53 20.01 7.50
C HIS A 12 72.14 19.90 6.86
N GLN A 13 72.07 19.07 5.85
CA GLN A 13 70.83 18.71 5.17
C GLN A 13 70.20 17.59 5.98
N GLU A 14 69.28 17.99 6.88
CA GLU A 14 68.33 17.01 7.54
C GLU A 14 67.17 16.69 6.62
N GLY A 15 67.11 15.41 6.29
CA GLY A 15 66.02 14.88 5.43
C GLY A 15 64.66 14.99 6.10
N VAL A 16 63.78 15.76 5.50
CA VAL A 16 62.34 15.77 5.87
C VAL A 16 61.68 14.51 5.32
N VAL A 17 61.42 13.55 6.20
CA VAL A 17 60.60 12.39 5.90
C VAL A 17 59.14 12.85 5.88
N THR A 18 58.59 13.11 4.70
CA THR A 18 57.17 13.34 4.51
C THR A 18 56.42 12.00 4.62
N THR A 19 55.85 11.74 5.77
CA THR A 19 54.86 10.65 5.95
C THR A 19 53.57 11.04 5.24
N ALA A 20 53.36 10.47 4.06
CA ALA A 20 52.05 10.55 3.37
C ALA A 20 51.05 9.74 4.18
N SER A 21 50.20 10.43 4.96
CA SER A 21 49.03 9.84 5.62
C SER A 21 48.00 9.53 4.54
N ALA A 22 47.89 8.27 4.16
CA ALA A 22 46.83 7.78 3.30
C ALA A 22 45.49 7.82 4.10
N ILE A 23 44.71 8.87 3.88
CA ILE A 23 43.32 8.91 4.36
C ILE A 23 42.53 7.96 3.50
N ASN A 24 42.34 6.71 4.01
CA ASN A 24 41.41 5.74 3.45
C ASN A 24 39.99 6.27 3.71
N GLY A 25 39.47 7.09 2.78
CA GLY A 25 38.07 7.50 2.75
C GLY A 25 37.21 6.28 2.47
N LEU A 26 36.66 5.68 3.53
CA LEU A 26 35.61 4.68 3.44
C LEU A 26 34.37 5.36 2.87
N LEU A 27 34.18 5.32 1.54
CA LEU A 27 32.92 5.68 0.90
C LEU A 27 31.86 4.69 1.37
N LEU A 28 31.08 5.09 2.37
CA LEU A 28 29.87 4.39 2.75
C LEU A 28 28.86 4.58 1.60
N ALA A 29 28.82 3.64 0.66
CA ALA A 29 27.80 3.60 -0.37
C ALA A 29 26.46 3.34 0.34
N LEU A 30 25.66 4.39 0.55
CA LEU A 30 24.28 4.29 1.01
C LEU A 30 23.48 3.66 -0.14
N THR A 31 23.40 2.33 -0.15
CA THR A 31 22.49 1.61 -1.05
C THR A 31 21.08 1.93 -0.63
N MET A 32 20.43 2.88 -1.30
CA MET A 32 18.99 3.04 -1.21
C MET A 32 18.35 1.74 -1.75
N ALA A 33 17.84 0.93 -0.84
CA ALA A 33 16.99 -0.19 -1.22
C ALA A 33 15.78 0.40 -1.95
N VAL A 34 15.75 0.26 -3.27
CA VAL A 34 14.56 0.56 -4.06
C VAL A 34 13.52 -0.45 -3.59
N ALA A 35 12.49 0.04 -2.91
CA ALA A 35 11.36 -0.80 -2.52
C ALA A 35 10.83 -1.44 -3.81
N GLN A 36 11.02 -2.75 -3.95
CA GLN A 36 10.46 -3.51 -5.04
C GLN A 36 8.93 -3.46 -4.90
N GLY A 37 8.24 -3.39 -6.00
CA GLY A 37 6.79 -3.29 -6.02
C GLY A 37 6.25 -3.95 -7.27
N LYS A 38 4.96 -4.28 -7.25
CA LYS A 38 4.26 -4.77 -8.44
C LYS A 38 3.50 -3.64 -9.10
N GLU A 39 3.52 -3.64 -10.43
CA GLU A 39 2.79 -2.65 -11.23
C GLU A 39 1.53 -3.26 -11.85
N CYS A 40 0.45 -2.48 -11.86
CA CYS A 40 -0.75 -2.78 -12.63
C CYS A 40 -1.29 -1.49 -13.25
N LYS A 41 -1.45 -1.46 -14.57
CA LYS A 41 -2.00 -0.30 -15.32
C LYS A 41 -1.27 1.02 -15.05
N GLY A 42 0.05 0.98 -14.92
CA GLY A 42 0.87 2.15 -14.63
C GLY A 42 0.86 2.60 -13.17
N VAL A 43 0.18 1.85 -12.29
CA VAL A 43 0.15 2.13 -10.85
C VAL A 43 1.06 1.17 -10.12
N ASN A 44 2.04 1.71 -9.39
CA ASN A 44 2.96 0.95 -8.58
C ASN A 44 2.42 0.76 -7.15
N PHE A 45 2.54 -0.47 -6.65
CA PHE A 45 2.21 -0.86 -5.28
C PHE A 45 3.44 -1.52 -4.65
N PRO A 46 3.93 -1.06 -3.49
CA PRO A 46 5.08 -1.66 -2.83
C PRO A 46 4.80 -3.12 -2.45
N ASP A 47 5.85 -3.94 -2.37
CA ASP A 47 5.69 -5.34 -1.96
C ASP A 47 5.27 -5.49 -0.50
N GLN A 48 5.54 -4.48 0.34
CA GLN A 48 5.18 -4.46 1.76
C GLN A 48 4.67 -3.09 2.18
N VAL A 49 3.78 -3.08 3.16
CA VAL A 49 3.27 -1.89 3.87
C VAL A 49 3.22 -2.17 5.36
N GLU A 50 3.31 -1.14 6.18
CA GLU A 50 3.17 -1.25 7.64
C GLU A 50 1.77 -0.75 8.07
N VAL A 51 1.07 -1.55 8.85
CA VAL A 51 -0.24 -1.23 9.40
C VAL A 51 -0.29 -1.56 10.88
N GLY A 52 -0.43 -0.54 11.73
CA GLY A 52 -0.55 -0.75 13.18
C GLY A 52 0.63 -1.48 13.81
N GLY A 53 1.86 -1.27 13.30
CA GLY A 53 3.07 -1.96 13.76
C GLY A 53 3.22 -3.39 13.21
N SER A 54 2.41 -3.79 12.26
CA SER A 54 2.51 -5.08 11.56
C SER A 54 2.95 -4.88 10.12
N ASP A 55 3.96 -5.62 9.67
CA ASP A 55 4.35 -5.67 8.26
C ASP A 55 3.38 -6.54 7.47
N LEU A 56 2.76 -5.97 6.46
CA LEU A 56 1.87 -6.68 5.54
C LEU A 56 2.56 -6.85 4.19
N THR A 57 2.41 -8.02 3.60
CA THR A 57 2.94 -8.37 2.28
C THR A 57 1.83 -8.29 1.23
N LEU A 58 2.16 -7.79 0.03
CA LEU A 58 1.24 -7.73 -1.09
C LEU A 58 0.83 -9.15 -1.53
N ASN A 59 -0.43 -9.51 -1.27
CA ASN A 59 -1.02 -10.78 -1.71
C ASN A 59 -1.27 -10.78 -3.22
N GLY A 60 -1.86 -9.71 -3.73
CA GLY A 60 -2.14 -9.61 -5.15
C GLY A 60 -2.74 -8.28 -5.56
N LEU A 61 -2.75 -8.06 -6.88
CA LEU A 61 -3.35 -6.91 -7.55
C LEU A 61 -4.48 -7.37 -8.46
N GLY A 62 -5.65 -6.77 -8.33
CA GLY A 62 -6.80 -7.05 -9.17
C GLY A 62 -7.28 -5.82 -9.94
N LEU A 63 -7.69 -6.01 -11.21
CA LEU A 63 -8.22 -4.96 -12.05
C LEU A 63 -9.74 -5.09 -12.18
N GLN A 64 -10.45 -4.00 -11.88
CA GLN A 64 -11.87 -3.89 -12.16
C GLN A 64 -12.12 -3.15 -13.45
N LYS A 65 -12.91 -3.76 -14.32
CA LYS A 65 -13.39 -3.17 -15.58
C LYS A 65 -14.89 -2.94 -15.54
N ALA A 66 -15.37 -1.87 -16.17
CA ALA A 66 -16.80 -1.69 -16.39
C ALA A 66 -17.29 -2.76 -17.38
N THR A 67 -18.37 -3.47 -17.00
CA THR A 67 -18.79 -4.71 -17.66
C THR A 67 -19.12 -4.58 -19.14
N PHE A 68 -19.72 -3.48 -19.57
CA PHE A 68 -20.18 -3.31 -20.96
C PHE A 68 -19.08 -2.87 -21.93
N LEU A 69 -18.20 -1.95 -21.51
CA LEU A 69 -17.17 -1.38 -22.39
C LEU A 69 -15.75 -1.87 -22.10
N ARG A 70 -15.58 -2.77 -21.11
CA ARG A 70 -14.28 -3.26 -20.62
C ARG A 70 -13.28 -2.13 -20.28
N VAL A 71 -13.80 -0.96 -19.90
CA VAL A 71 -12.98 0.19 -19.50
C VAL A 71 -12.44 -0.04 -18.12
N ASP A 72 -11.15 0.15 -17.94
CA ASP A 72 -10.48 0.03 -16.65
C ASP A 72 -11.04 1.10 -15.68
N VAL A 73 -11.49 0.67 -14.50
CA VAL A 73 -12.12 1.52 -13.49
C VAL A 73 -11.18 1.77 -12.33
N TYR A 74 -10.64 0.71 -11.74
CA TYR A 74 -9.68 0.80 -10.64
C TYR A 74 -8.79 -0.45 -10.56
N VAL A 75 -7.64 -0.29 -9.94
CA VAL A 75 -6.80 -1.39 -9.45
C VAL A 75 -7.01 -1.52 -7.95
N ALA A 76 -7.24 -2.74 -7.48
CA ALA A 76 -7.24 -3.04 -6.06
C ALA A 76 -5.97 -3.80 -5.68
N ALA A 77 -5.37 -3.44 -4.54
CA ALA A 77 -4.22 -4.12 -3.95
C ALA A 77 -4.63 -4.68 -2.58
N LEU A 78 -4.34 -5.96 -2.34
CA LEU A 78 -4.59 -6.61 -1.06
C LEU A 78 -3.28 -6.92 -0.37
N TYR A 79 -3.10 -6.40 0.85
CA TYR A 79 -1.96 -6.67 1.72
C TYR A 79 -2.42 -7.47 2.94
N VAL A 80 -1.61 -8.45 3.32
CA VAL A 80 -1.93 -9.42 4.37
C VAL A 80 -0.68 -9.80 5.17
N THR A 81 -0.86 -10.29 6.38
CA THR A 81 0.26 -10.81 7.20
C THR A 81 0.83 -12.12 6.65
N VAL A 82 -0.03 -12.99 6.11
CA VAL A 82 0.36 -14.27 5.50
C VAL A 82 -0.34 -14.38 4.15
N THR A 83 0.43 -14.43 3.08
CA THR A 83 -0.11 -14.54 1.72
C THR A 83 -0.83 -15.87 1.51
N SER A 84 -1.94 -15.84 0.76
CA SER A 84 -2.72 -17.03 0.43
C SER A 84 -3.45 -16.89 -0.90
N HIS A 85 -3.63 -18.01 -1.60
CA HIS A 85 -4.51 -18.12 -2.78
C HIS A 85 -5.90 -18.63 -2.41
N ASP A 86 -6.11 -19.06 -1.14
CA ASP A 86 -7.40 -19.51 -0.66
C ASP A 86 -8.19 -18.31 -0.10
N PRO A 87 -9.34 -17.96 -0.70
CA PRO A 87 -10.16 -16.84 -0.24
C PRO A 87 -10.68 -17.03 1.18
N ASN A 88 -10.99 -18.27 1.60
CA ASN A 88 -11.51 -18.52 2.93
C ASN A 88 -10.46 -18.24 4.01
N SER A 89 -9.20 -18.59 3.76
CA SER A 89 -8.08 -18.26 4.66
C SER A 89 -7.94 -16.76 4.83
N LEU A 90 -8.10 -15.97 3.75
CA LEU A 90 -7.98 -14.52 3.79
C LEU A 90 -9.20 -13.85 4.46
N ILE A 91 -10.43 -14.30 4.15
CA ILE A 91 -11.65 -13.75 4.73
C ILE A 91 -11.69 -13.99 6.25
N ASN A 92 -11.24 -15.15 6.71
CA ASN A 92 -11.26 -15.56 8.12
C ASN A 92 -9.91 -15.35 8.83
N SER A 93 -8.99 -14.60 8.24
CA SER A 93 -7.68 -14.31 8.86
C SER A 93 -7.85 -13.57 10.19
N ASP A 94 -7.02 -13.94 11.17
CA ASP A 94 -6.93 -13.26 12.47
C ASP A 94 -5.90 -12.11 12.44
N GLY A 95 -5.21 -11.90 11.32
CA GLY A 95 -4.25 -10.82 11.15
C GLY A 95 -4.87 -9.57 10.51
N PRO A 96 -4.21 -8.39 10.68
CA PRO A 96 -4.60 -7.18 9.97
C PRO A 96 -4.45 -7.36 8.45
N GLN A 97 -5.27 -6.62 7.72
CA GLN A 97 -5.27 -6.60 6.26
C GLN A 97 -5.50 -5.17 5.77
N GLU A 98 -4.89 -4.82 4.65
CA GLU A 98 -5.15 -3.55 3.98
C GLU A 98 -5.60 -3.80 2.54
N LEU A 99 -6.70 -3.19 2.17
CA LEU A 99 -7.20 -3.16 0.80
C LEU A 99 -7.15 -1.73 0.29
N ILE A 100 -6.37 -1.50 -0.76
CA ILE A 100 -6.27 -0.21 -1.44
C ILE A 100 -7.01 -0.30 -2.78
N VAL A 101 -7.90 0.63 -3.04
CA VAL A 101 -8.58 0.81 -4.34
C VAL A 101 -8.08 2.11 -4.97
N HIS A 102 -7.29 2.00 -6.03
CA HIS A 102 -6.75 3.13 -6.79
C HIS A 102 -7.55 3.32 -8.08
N PHE A 103 -8.20 4.46 -8.22
CA PHE A 103 -9.08 4.73 -9.35
C PHE A 103 -8.31 5.17 -10.59
N LEU A 104 -8.61 4.57 -11.73
CA LEU A 104 -8.01 4.89 -13.04
C LEU A 104 -8.83 5.90 -13.83
N ARG A 105 -10.00 6.28 -13.30
CA ARG A 105 -10.93 7.24 -13.90
C ARG A 105 -11.83 7.87 -12.84
N ASN A 106 -12.50 8.94 -13.22
CA ASN A 106 -13.53 9.54 -12.35
C ASN A 106 -14.74 8.61 -12.23
N VAL A 107 -15.27 8.49 -11.01
CA VAL A 107 -16.48 7.71 -10.69
C VAL A 107 -17.36 8.55 -9.76
N GLY A 108 -18.63 8.72 -10.15
CA GLY A 108 -19.60 9.44 -9.32
C GLY A 108 -19.93 8.67 -8.05
N VAL A 109 -20.14 9.38 -6.95
CA VAL A 109 -20.44 8.78 -5.63
C VAL A 109 -21.69 7.89 -5.65
N GLU A 110 -22.69 8.24 -6.45
CA GLU A 110 -23.91 7.45 -6.58
C GLU A 110 -23.64 6.08 -7.22
N ASP A 111 -22.71 5.99 -8.18
CA ASP A 111 -22.32 4.71 -8.77
C ASP A 111 -21.56 3.84 -7.76
N VAL A 112 -20.68 4.46 -6.95
CA VAL A 112 -19.98 3.77 -5.86
C VAL A 112 -20.99 3.23 -4.85
N ARG A 113 -21.92 4.06 -4.38
CA ARG A 113 -22.96 3.67 -3.40
C ARG A 113 -23.87 2.56 -3.92
N LYS A 114 -24.27 2.65 -5.20
CA LYS A 114 -25.05 1.58 -5.85
C LYS A 114 -24.29 0.27 -5.90
N GLN A 115 -22.99 0.32 -6.19
CA GLN A 115 -22.17 -0.89 -6.21
C GLN A 115 -22.06 -1.50 -4.81
N TRP A 116 -21.71 -0.72 -3.79
CA TRP A 116 -21.68 -1.19 -2.40
C TRP A 116 -23.00 -1.83 -1.95
N SER A 117 -24.12 -1.19 -2.28
CA SER A 117 -25.45 -1.72 -1.93
C SER A 117 -25.73 -3.07 -2.57
N ARG A 118 -25.27 -3.29 -3.80
CA ARG A 118 -25.40 -4.59 -4.49
C ARG A 118 -24.47 -5.63 -3.89
N ASP A 119 -23.21 -5.25 -3.65
CA ASP A 119 -22.21 -6.16 -3.15
C ASP A 119 -22.55 -6.67 -1.75
N PHE A 120 -22.96 -5.78 -0.84
CA PHE A 120 -23.44 -6.17 0.49
C PHE A 120 -24.74 -7.01 0.44
N ALA A 121 -25.62 -6.78 -0.56
CA ALA A 121 -26.79 -7.61 -0.74
C ALA A 121 -26.46 -9.04 -1.16
N HIS A 122 -25.35 -9.25 -1.85
CA HIS A 122 -24.89 -10.59 -2.24
C HIS A 122 -24.22 -11.34 -1.09
N VAL A 123 -23.43 -10.64 -0.26
CA VAL A 123 -22.71 -11.30 0.85
C VAL A 123 -23.59 -11.49 2.09
N ALA A 124 -24.60 -10.66 2.28
CA ALA A 124 -25.54 -10.72 3.40
C ALA A 124 -26.99 -10.53 2.90
N PRO A 125 -27.62 -11.56 2.29
CA PRO A 125 -28.94 -11.46 1.67
C PRO A 125 -30.05 -11.11 2.68
N ASP A 126 -29.91 -11.53 3.93
CA ASP A 126 -30.87 -11.24 5.00
C ASP A 126 -30.88 -9.77 5.44
N ARG A 127 -29.85 -9.00 5.05
CA ARG A 127 -29.73 -7.56 5.31
C ARG A 127 -30.12 -7.14 6.74
N PRO A 128 -29.43 -7.61 7.77
CA PRO A 128 -29.77 -7.22 9.13
C PRO A 128 -29.65 -5.70 9.30
N VAL A 129 -30.55 -5.11 10.12
CA VAL A 129 -30.64 -3.65 10.32
C VAL A 129 -29.26 -3.06 10.73
N SER A 130 -28.55 -3.78 11.58
CA SER A 130 -27.21 -3.38 12.03
C SER A 130 -26.19 -3.27 10.88
N LEU A 131 -26.23 -4.18 9.90
CA LEU A 131 -25.39 -4.11 8.71
C LEU A 131 -25.77 -2.90 7.86
N MET A 132 -27.07 -2.70 7.62
CA MET A 132 -27.53 -1.58 6.80
C MET A 132 -27.17 -0.22 7.39
N GLN A 133 -27.18 -0.07 8.71
CA GLN A 133 -26.73 1.15 9.39
C GLN A 133 -25.22 1.37 9.19
N ARG A 134 -24.39 0.32 9.29
CA ARG A 134 -22.95 0.40 9.05
C ARG A 134 -22.63 0.73 7.58
N VAL A 135 -23.35 0.15 6.63
CA VAL A 135 -23.23 0.48 5.19
C VAL A 135 -23.65 1.93 4.92
N ALA A 136 -24.68 2.43 5.59
CA ALA A 136 -25.08 3.84 5.49
C ALA A 136 -24.00 4.78 6.01
N THR A 137 -23.33 4.42 7.13
CA THR A 137 -22.17 5.17 7.66
C THR A 137 -21.02 5.18 6.66
N LEU A 138 -20.67 4.03 6.09
CA LEU A 138 -19.66 3.95 5.03
C LEU A 138 -19.99 4.88 3.85
N ASN A 139 -21.22 4.81 3.36
CA ASN A 139 -21.69 5.62 2.24
C ASN A 139 -21.67 7.13 2.54
N ALA A 140 -21.88 7.54 3.79
CA ALA A 140 -21.82 8.95 4.19
C ALA A 140 -20.38 9.54 4.13
N TRP A 141 -19.36 8.71 4.21
CA TRP A 141 -17.95 9.12 4.11
C TRP A 141 -17.44 9.25 2.67
N LEU A 142 -18.19 8.72 1.70
CA LEU A 142 -17.79 8.73 0.30
C LEU A 142 -18.28 10.00 -0.41
N SER A 143 -17.47 10.45 -1.35
CA SER A 143 -17.75 11.53 -2.29
C SER A 143 -17.43 11.05 -3.71
N ASP A 144 -17.64 11.91 -4.71
CA ASP A 144 -17.13 11.65 -6.06
C ASP A 144 -15.64 11.35 -6.00
N VAL A 145 -15.22 10.32 -6.71
CA VAL A 145 -13.83 9.88 -6.76
C VAL A 145 -13.25 10.29 -8.12
N LYS A 146 -12.08 10.91 -8.09
CA LYS A 146 -11.36 11.30 -9.30
C LYS A 146 -10.31 10.25 -9.66
N ARG A 147 -9.85 10.33 -10.90
CA ARG A 147 -8.69 9.56 -11.34
C ARG A 147 -7.50 9.83 -10.40
N ASP A 148 -6.75 8.79 -10.12
CA ASP A 148 -5.58 8.74 -9.23
C ASP A 148 -5.90 8.91 -7.72
N GLU A 149 -7.17 9.05 -7.36
CA GLU A 149 -7.59 9.00 -5.96
C GLU A 149 -7.67 7.57 -5.43
N ARG A 150 -7.57 7.44 -4.09
CA ARG A 150 -7.53 6.15 -3.39
C ARG A 150 -8.56 6.07 -2.29
N LEU A 151 -9.20 4.90 -2.19
CA LEU A 151 -9.88 4.45 -0.99
C LEU A 151 -9.03 3.35 -0.36
N THR A 152 -8.74 3.48 0.92
CA THR A 152 -7.99 2.47 1.68
C THR A 152 -8.86 1.98 2.82
N PHE A 153 -8.89 0.67 2.98
CA PHE A 153 -9.65 -0.04 4.00
C PHE A 153 -8.71 -0.91 4.80
N ILE A 154 -8.57 -0.62 6.09
CA ILE A 154 -7.73 -1.38 7.01
C ILE A 154 -8.64 -2.20 7.91
N ARG A 155 -8.60 -3.51 7.74
CA ARG A 155 -9.24 -4.45 8.64
C ARG A 155 -8.32 -4.69 9.84
N GLN A 156 -8.83 -4.41 11.03
CA GLN A 156 -8.18 -4.75 12.30
C GLN A 156 -9.05 -5.76 13.04
N PRO A 157 -8.54 -6.96 13.36
CA PRO A 157 -9.27 -7.95 14.14
C PRO A 157 -9.72 -7.38 15.49
N GLY A 158 -11.00 -7.61 15.85
CA GLY A 158 -11.59 -7.06 17.07
C GLY A 158 -12.05 -5.61 17.00
N GLU A 159 -11.60 -4.83 16.01
CA GLU A 159 -11.98 -3.41 15.85
C GLU A 159 -12.98 -3.21 14.72
N GLY A 160 -12.73 -3.80 13.56
CA GLY A 160 -13.57 -3.63 12.38
C GLY A 160 -12.76 -3.18 11.15
N VAL A 161 -13.34 -2.30 10.33
CA VAL A 161 -12.73 -1.76 9.11
C VAL A 161 -12.58 -0.25 9.22
N GLN A 162 -11.34 0.24 9.29
CA GLN A 162 -11.03 1.66 9.18
C GLN A 162 -11.10 2.08 7.71
N VAL A 163 -11.71 3.23 7.45
CA VAL A 163 -11.88 3.79 6.11
C VAL A 163 -11.06 5.05 5.97
N ILE A 164 -10.24 5.08 4.92
CA ILE A 164 -9.37 6.21 4.59
C ILE A 164 -9.68 6.64 3.15
N VAL A 165 -9.94 7.92 2.95
CA VAL A 165 -10.21 8.52 1.63
C VAL A 165 -9.10 9.50 1.32
N ASN A 166 -8.31 9.24 0.28
CA ASN A 166 -7.19 10.09 -0.14
C ASN A 166 -6.22 10.43 1.03
N GLY A 167 -5.89 9.43 1.85
CA GLY A 167 -5.01 9.60 3.01
C GLY A 167 -5.67 10.19 4.26
N VAL A 168 -6.95 10.57 4.19
CA VAL A 168 -7.70 11.13 5.33
C VAL A 168 -8.55 10.04 5.98
N VAL A 169 -8.28 9.71 7.23
CA VAL A 169 -9.09 8.77 8.03
C VAL A 169 -10.50 9.35 8.22
N LYS A 170 -11.52 8.60 7.83
CA LYS A 170 -12.93 8.95 8.01
C LYS A 170 -13.51 8.38 9.30
N GLY A 171 -13.10 7.19 9.67
CA GLY A 171 -13.54 6.49 10.87
C GLY A 171 -13.37 4.99 10.74
N THR A 172 -13.87 4.24 11.73
CA THR A 172 -13.87 2.78 11.75
C THR A 172 -15.31 2.27 11.81
N ILE A 173 -15.65 1.35 10.92
CA ILE A 173 -16.91 0.59 11.00
C ILE A 173 -16.64 -0.63 11.89
N PRO A 174 -17.28 -0.71 13.07
CA PRO A 174 -16.96 -1.75 14.03
C PRO A 174 -17.54 -3.12 13.67
N GLY A 175 -16.89 -4.17 14.16
CA GLY A 175 -17.36 -5.54 14.16
C GLY A 175 -16.65 -6.46 13.18
N ASP A 176 -16.28 -7.64 13.69
CA ASP A 176 -15.62 -8.69 12.88
C ASP A 176 -16.58 -9.32 11.86
N ASP A 177 -17.88 -9.32 12.14
CA ASP A 177 -18.92 -9.71 11.19
C ASP A 177 -18.92 -8.78 9.98
N PHE A 178 -18.91 -7.46 10.19
CA PHE A 178 -18.78 -6.48 9.12
C PHE A 178 -17.48 -6.65 8.34
N SER A 179 -16.38 -6.87 9.04
CA SER A 179 -15.07 -7.08 8.43
C SER A 179 -15.03 -8.29 7.50
N ARG A 180 -15.65 -9.41 7.91
CA ARG A 180 -15.79 -10.61 7.08
C ARG A 180 -16.69 -10.39 5.87
N ASP A 181 -17.84 -9.76 6.06
CA ASP A 181 -18.75 -9.39 4.97
C ASP A 181 -18.05 -8.48 3.96
N PHE A 182 -17.33 -7.46 4.47
CA PHE A 182 -16.57 -6.54 3.64
C PHE A 182 -15.52 -7.27 2.79
N MET A 183 -14.69 -8.13 3.38
CA MET A 183 -13.69 -8.91 2.65
C MET A 183 -14.33 -9.91 1.67
N SER A 184 -15.53 -10.43 2.01
CA SER A 184 -16.28 -11.35 1.16
C SER A 184 -16.81 -10.68 -0.12
N ILE A 185 -16.98 -9.37 -0.14
CA ILE A 185 -17.28 -8.62 -1.37
C ILE A 185 -16.21 -8.87 -2.42
N TRP A 186 -14.94 -8.84 -2.01
CA TRP A 186 -13.79 -8.89 -2.92
C TRP A 186 -13.34 -10.33 -3.22
N LEU A 187 -13.39 -11.19 -2.21
CA LEU A 187 -12.79 -12.53 -2.24
C LEU A 187 -13.83 -13.66 -2.28
N GLY A 188 -15.09 -13.35 -1.98
CA GLY A 188 -16.17 -14.33 -1.86
C GLY A 188 -16.66 -14.90 -3.20
N ALA A 189 -17.84 -15.51 -3.16
CA ALA A 189 -18.45 -16.20 -4.31
C ALA A 189 -18.98 -15.27 -5.40
N ALA A 190 -19.36 -14.04 -5.03
CA ALA A 190 -19.94 -13.04 -5.94
C ALA A 190 -19.11 -11.74 -5.96
N PRO A 191 -17.85 -11.77 -6.40
CA PRO A 191 -17.01 -10.58 -6.46
C PRO A 191 -17.48 -9.61 -7.55
N PRO A 192 -17.06 -8.33 -7.53
CA PRO A 192 -17.34 -7.36 -8.58
C PRO A 192 -16.95 -7.85 -9.98
N SER A 193 -15.86 -8.61 -10.08
CA SER A 193 -15.51 -9.41 -11.26
C SER A 193 -14.63 -10.61 -10.89
N PRO A 194 -14.73 -11.74 -11.63
CA PRO A 194 -13.84 -12.89 -11.42
C PRO A 194 -12.36 -12.57 -11.64
N GLU A 195 -12.06 -11.65 -12.56
CA GLU A 195 -10.70 -11.19 -12.87
C GLU A 195 -10.08 -10.45 -11.68
N LEU A 196 -10.83 -9.50 -11.11
CA LEU A 196 -10.43 -8.78 -9.91
C LEU A 196 -10.08 -9.73 -8.77
N ARG A 197 -10.98 -10.68 -8.48
CA ARG A 197 -10.77 -11.69 -7.43
C ARG A 197 -9.51 -12.53 -7.68
N ARG A 198 -9.34 -13.04 -8.91
CA ARG A 198 -8.14 -13.83 -9.26
C ARG A 198 -6.87 -13.03 -9.03
N GLY A 199 -6.86 -11.76 -9.43
CA GLY A 199 -5.74 -10.86 -9.22
C GLY A 199 -5.41 -10.67 -7.74
N LEU A 200 -6.41 -10.39 -6.91
CA LEU A 200 -6.24 -10.23 -5.45
C LEU A 200 -5.74 -11.50 -4.76
N LEU A 201 -6.06 -12.67 -5.31
CA LEU A 201 -5.58 -13.98 -4.87
C LEU A 201 -4.20 -14.36 -5.44
N GLY A 202 -3.43 -13.40 -5.94
CA GLY A 202 -2.06 -13.61 -6.42
C GLY A 202 -1.94 -13.99 -7.89
N GLY A 203 -3.03 -13.91 -8.65
CA GLY A 203 -3.04 -14.07 -10.11
C GLY A 203 -2.54 -12.82 -10.85
N LYS A 204 -2.71 -12.82 -12.18
CA LYS A 204 -2.36 -11.66 -13.01
C LYS A 204 -3.35 -10.52 -12.81
N CYS A 205 -2.84 -9.30 -12.89
CA CYS A 205 -3.64 -8.08 -12.94
C CYS A 205 -3.99 -7.76 -14.41
N ASP A 206 -5.11 -8.30 -14.92
CA ASP A 206 -5.53 -8.19 -16.33
C ASP A 206 -7.06 -8.00 -16.50
#